data_48b6cd78d161d5485a653669852e3890
#
_entry.id   48b6cd78d161d5485a653669852e3890
#
_cell.length_a   1.000
_cell.length_b   1.000
_cell.length_c   1.000
_cell.angle_alpha   90.00
_cell.angle_beta   90.00
_cell.angle_gamma   90.00
#
_symmetry.space_group_name_H-M   'P 1'
#
loop_
_entity.id
_entity.type
_entity.pdbx_description
1 polymer ?
#
loop_
_entity_poly.entity_id
_entity_poly.type
_entity_poly.pdbx_seq_one_letter_code
_entity_poly.pdbx_strand_id
1 'polypeptide(L)'
;SGIGLSATQMLSDKGAHVVALSRNPKKLQNLPKNVTTKKMNVLDRDALEQFFQEIGEYDILVNSATGGARAVGPFLSMDLDGYRASFDKLWGYTNVVRYGTKYLKNNGNIVLVSGSPARKCRPGQIAISSVGGAVEAFARGIAPEIAPKRINIVSPGIIDTPMSPLQ
;
A
#
# COMPACT_ATOMS: atom_id res chain seq x y z
N SER A 1 5.50 -8.69 -5.08
CA SER A 1 6.84 -8.85 -4.48
C SER A 1 6.87 -8.31 -3.07
N GLY A 2 7.88 -8.69 -2.29
CA GLY A 2 8.12 -8.19 -0.93
C GLY A 2 6.91 -8.37 0.00
N ILE A 3 6.67 -7.38 0.88
CA ILE A 3 5.62 -7.42 1.92
C ILE A 3 4.25 -7.79 1.36
N GLY A 4 3.86 -7.23 0.21
CA GLY A 4 2.55 -7.52 -0.39
C GLY A 4 2.41 -8.99 -0.82
N LEU A 5 3.44 -9.59 -1.37
CA LEU A 5 3.42 -11.00 -1.75
C LEU A 5 3.35 -11.90 -0.52
N SER A 6 4.15 -11.61 0.50
CA SER A 6 4.15 -12.35 1.76
C SER A 6 2.77 -12.28 2.45
N ALA A 7 2.15 -11.09 2.48
CA ALA A 7 0.80 -10.93 3.01
C ALA A 7 -0.25 -11.74 2.20
N THR A 8 -0.12 -11.75 0.86
CA THR A 8 -0.99 -12.55 -0.02
C THR A 8 -0.91 -14.03 0.32
N GLN A 9 0.30 -14.59 0.44
CA GLN A 9 0.52 -15.98 0.80
C GLN A 9 -0.04 -16.31 2.18
N MET A 10 0.32 -15.50 3.19
CA MET A 10 -0.13 -15.71 4.57
C MET A 10 -1.67 -15.67 4.70
N LEU A 11 -2.35 -14.76 4.04
CA LEU A 11 -3.81 -14.69 4.06
C LEU A 11 -4.42 -15.91 3.35
N SER A 12 -3.86 -16.31 2.22
CA SER A 12 -4.27 -17.51 1.49
C SER A 12 -4.11 -18.78 2.34
N ASP A 13 -2.99 -18.94 3.04
CA ASP A 13 -2.73 -20.10 3.92
C ASP A 13 -3.71 -20.16 5.11
N LYS A 14 -4.28 -19.01 5.49
CA LYS A 14 -5.35 -18.91 6.49
C LYS A 14 -6.75 -19.13 5.91
N GLY A 15 -6.86 -19.52 4.64
CA GLY A 15 -8.12 -19.86 3.98
C GLY A 15 -8.84 -18.65 3.36
N ALA A 16 -8.25 -17.45 3.31
CA ALA A 16 -8.87 -16.33 2.67
C ALA A 16 -8.86 -16.46 1.13
N HIS A 17 -9.93 -16.04 0.47
CA HIS A 17 -9.90 -15.74 -0.96
C HIS A 17 -9.23 -14.39 -1.19
N VAL A 18 -8.10 -14.38 -1.88
CA VAL A 18 -7.27 -13.18 -2.05
C VAL A 18 -7.31 -12.70 -3.49
N VAL A 19 -7.61 -11.42 -3.69
CA VAL A 19 -7.41 -10.74 -4.97
C VAL A 19 -6.14 -9.89 -4.87
N ALA A 20 -5.07 -10.33 -5.51
CA ALA A 20 -3.77 -9.68 -5.47
C ALA A 20 -3.61 -8.72 -6.67
N LEU A 21 -3.51 -7.44 -6.38
CA LEU A 21 -3.34 -6.38 -7.38
C LEU A 21 -1.86 -6.07 -7.61
N SER A 22 -1.44 -6.00 -8.86
CA SER A 22 -0.08 -5.65 -9.24
C SER A 22 -0.03 -4.94 -10.59
N ARG A 23 0.90 -4.00 -10.76
CA ARG A 23 1.18 -3.41 -12.09
C ARG A 23 1.70 -4.45 -13.09
N ASN A 24 2.35 -5.49 -12.58
CA ASN A 24 2.83 -6.61 -13.39
C ASN A 24 2.48 -7.96 -12.73
N PRO A 25 1.25 -8.47 -12.94
CA PRO A 25 0.82 -9.74 -12.35
C PRO A 25 1.59 -10.95 -12.87
N LYS A 26 2.23 -10.87 -14.04
CA LYS A 26 3.06 -11.98 -14.59
C LYS A 26 4.27 -12.31 -13.71
N LYS A 27 4.67 -11.40 -12.81
CA LYS A 27 5.74 -11.63 -11.82
C LYS A 27 5.24 -12.39 -10.58
N LEU A 28 3.94 -12.63 -10.46
CA LEU A 28 3.33 -13.38 -9.36
C LEU A 28 3.11 -14.82 -9.84
N GLN A 29 4.15 -15.64 -9.74
CA GLN A 29 4.11 -17.06 -10.12
C GLN A 29 3.87 -17.93 -8.88
N ASN A 30 3.37 -19.15 -9.11
CA ASN A 30 3.17 -20.19 -8.08
C ASN A 30 2.31 -19.73 -6.90
N LEU A 31 1.25 -18.96 -7.18
CA LEU A 31 0.29 -18.58 -6.15
C LEU A 31 -0.69 -19.73 -5.85
N PRO A 32 -1.18 -19.83 -4.61
CA PRO A 32 -2.22 -20.78 -4.23
C PRO A 32 -3.50 -20.62 -5.07
N LYS A 33 -4.31 -21.69 -5.16
CA LYS A 33 -5.55 -21.72 -5.97
C LYS A 33 -6.61 -20.70 -5.55
N ASN A 34 -6.61 -20.30 -4.28
CA ASN A 34 -7.49 -19.28 -3.70
C ASN A 34 -6.98 -17.86 -3.87
N VAL A 35 -5.94 -17.64 -4.68
CA VAL A 35 -5.42 -16.32 -5.03
C VAL A 35 -5.68 -16.04 -6.51
N THR A 36 -6.42 -14.98 -6.80
CA THR A 36 -6.55 -14.42 -8.14
C THR A 36 -5.68 -13.18 -8.30
N THR A 37 -5.19 -12.91 -9.50
CA THR A 37 -4.35 -11.74 -9.77
C THR A 37 -5.02 -10.83 -10.79
N LYS A 38 -4.95 -9.53 -10.58
CA LYS A 38 -5.43 -8.53 -11.54
C LYS A 38 -4.37 -7.45 -11.75
N LYS A 39 -4.21 -7.00 -13.00
CA LYS A 39 -3.35 -5.85 -13.30
C LYS A 39 -4.02 -4.59 -12.78
N MET A 40 -3.29 -3.80 -11.99
CA MET A 40 -3.81 -2.56 -11.42
C MET A 40 -2.68 -1.56 -11.18
N ASN A 41 -2.94 -0.31 -11.56
CA ASN A 41 -2.17 0.85 -11.10
C ASN A 41 -3.03 1.60 -10.07
N VAL A 42 -2.53 1.74 -8.85
CA VAL A 42 -3.25 2.43 -7.76
C VAL A 42 -3.43 3.94 -8.00
N LEU A 43 -2.78 4.50 -9.01
CA LEU A 43 -2.97 5.89 -9.43
C LEU A 43 -4.09 6.05 -10.48
N ASP A 44 -4.56 4.96 -11.06
CA ASP A 44 -5.67 4.95 -12.01
C ASP A 44 -7.01 4.85 -11.26
N ARG A 45 -7.68 5.99 -11.14
CA ARG A 45 -8.90 6.12 -10.34
C ARG A 45 -10.08 5.38 -10.98
N ASP A 46 -10.22 5.49 -12.28
CA ASP A 46 -11.34 4.89 -13.01
C ASP A 46 -11.24 3.36 -12.96
N ALA A 47 -10.03 2.84 -13.18
CA ALA A 47 -9.77 1.41 -13.05
C ALA A 47 -10.00 0.89 -11.62
N LEU A 48 -9.68 1.68 -10.58
CA LEU A 48 -9.95 1.31 -9.19
C LEU A 48 -11.45 1.30 -8.89
N GLU A 49 -12.19 2.31 -9.32
CA GLU A 49 -13.63 2.40 -9.10
C GLU A 49 -14.35 1.21 -9.75
N GLN A 50 -14.06 0.94 -11.01
CA GLN A 50 -14.60 -0.21 -11.72
C GLN A 50 -14.23 -1.53 -11.03
N PHE A 51 -12.97 -1.68 -10.63
CA PHE A 51 -12.51 -2.88 -9.94
C PHE A 51 -13.27 -3.16 -8.65
N PHE A 52 -13.42 -2.16 -7.77
CA PHE A 52 -14.14 -2.33 -6.52
C PHE A 52 -15.63 -2.59 -6.73
N GLN A 53 -16.22 -2.00 -7.76
CA GLN A 53 -17.59 -2.30 -8.16
C GLN A 53 -17.73 -3.76 -8.62
N GLU A 54 -16.80 -4.29 -9.40
CA GLU A 54 -16.80 -5.65 -9.92
C GLU A 54 -16.64 -6.70 -8.80
N ILE A 55 -15.74 -6.48 -7.84
CA ILE A 55 -15.51 -7.46 -6.77
C ILE A 55 -16.60 -7.44 -5.70
N GLY A 56 -17.35 -6.35 -5.56
CA GLY A 56 -18.39 -6.22 -4.55
C GLY A 56 -17.83 -6.19 -3.11
N GLU A 57 -18.58 -6.71 -2.15
CA GLU A 57 -18.22 -6.68 -0.74
C GLU A 57 -17.02 -7.56 -0.39
N TYR A 58 -16.17 -7.06 0.52
CA TYR A 58 -15.02 -7.79 1.04
C TYR A 58 -14.73 -7.42 2.51
N ASP A 59 -13.86 -8.21 3.17
CA ASP A 59 -13.60 -8.12 4.61
C ASP A 59 -12.32 -7.35 4.95
N ILE A 60 -11.27 -7.48 4.14
CA ILE A 60 -9.94 -6.94 4.44
C ILE A 60 -9.33 -6.28 3.22
N LEU A 61 -8.80 -5.07 3.42
CA LEU A 61 -8.00 -4.33 2.44
C LEU A 61 -6.57 -4.17 2.94
N VAL A 62 -5.61 -4.75 2.25
CA VAL A 62 -4.19 -4.53 2.54
C VAL A 62 -3.55 -3.74 1.41
N ASN A 63 -3.05 -2.55 1.70
CA ASN A 63 -2.33 -1.74 0.72
C ASN A 63 -0.85 -1.60 1.10
N SER A 64 -0.02 -2.31 0.36
CA SER A 64 1.45 -2.25 0.42
C SER A 64 2.06 -1.76 -0.90
N ALA A 65 1.23 -1.25 -1.81
CA ALA A 65 1.71 -0.73 -3.09
C ALA A 65 2.64 0.46 -2.88
N THR A 66 3.74 0.49 -3.62
CA THR A 66 4.55 1.70 -3.75
C THR A 66 4.17 2.37 -5.06
N GLY A 67 3.68 3.61 -5.00
CA GLY A 67 3.61 4.50 -6.17
C GLY A 67 5.03 4.86 -6.60
N GLY A 68 5.20 5.59 -7.66
CA GLY A 68 6.38 6.27 -8.18
C GLY A 68 7.80 5.87 -7.73
N ALA A 69 8.74 6.67 -8.14
CA ALA A 69 10.13 6.58 -7.67
C ALA A 69 10.25 7.07 -6.22
N ARG A 70 11.21 6.51 -5.48
CA ARG A 70 11.57 7.02 -4.15
C ARG A 70 12.84 7.84 -4.25
N ALA A 71 12.74 9.14 -4.01
CA ALA A 71 13.91 9.98 -3.88
C ALA A 71 14.71 9.60 -2.62
N VAL A 72 16.00 9.47 -2.77
CA VAL A 72 16.95 9.18 -1.69
C VAL A 72 18.19 10.04 -1.87
N GLY A 73 18.87 10.36 -0.79
CA GLY A 73 20.08 11.17 -0.80
C GLY A 73 19.93 12.47 0.01
N PRO A 74 20.98 13.28 0.11
CA PRO A 74 20.98 14.53 0.87
C PRO A 74 19.92 15.50 0.32
N PHE A 75 19.15 16.11 1.21
CA PHE A 75 18.03 16.97 0.82
C PHE A 75 18.47 18.17 -0.04
N LEU A 76 19.58 18.81 0.31
CA LEU A 76 20.05 19.99 -0.40
C LEU A 76 20.49 19.74 -1.85
N SER A 77 20.75 18.49 -2.21
CA SER A 77 21.09 18.08 -3.59
C SER A 77 20.05 17.14 -4.20
N MET A 78 18.93 16.91 -3.50
CA MET A 78 17.87 16.01 -3.96
C MET A 78 17.11 16.63 -5.14
N ASP A 79 16.85 15.80 -6.15
CA ASP A 79 15.92 16.17 -7.22
C ASP A 79 14.51 16.37 -6.64
N LEU A 80 13.96 17.59 -6.78
CA LEU A 80 12.65 17.93 -6.25
C LEU A 80 11.50 17.29 -7.02
N ASP A 81 11.68 16.96 -8.31
CA ASP A 81 10.68 16.20 -9.06
C ASP A 81 10.64 14.74 -8.57
N GLY A 82 11.78 14.15 -8.29
CA GLY A 82 11.85 12.85 -7.61
C GLY A 82 11.25 12.87 -6.21
N TYR A 83 11.48 13.96 -5.45
CA TYR A 83 10.84 14.16 -4.16
C TYR A 83 9.31 14.19 -4.31
N ARG A 84 8.80 14.98 -5.24
CA ARG A 84 7.36 15.09 -5.57
C ARG A 84 6.77 13.74 -5.98
N ALA A 85 7.45 13.02 -6.89
CA ALA A 85 7.01 11.70 -7.36
C ALA A 85 6.96 10.65 -6.23
N SER A 86 7.74 10.82 -5.16
CA SER A 86 7.67 9.95 -3.99
C SER A 86 6.29 9.97 -3.32
N PHE A 87 5.52 11.06 -3.45
CA PHE A 87 4.17 11.19 -2.92
C PHE A 87 3.11 10.40 -3.68
N ASP A 88 3.45 9.82 -4.84
CA ASP A 88 2.55 8.89 -5.55
C ASP A 88 2.13 7.70 -4.67
N LYS A 89 2.93 7.35 -3.68
CA LYS A 89 2.54 6.36 -2.67
C LYS A 89 1.32 6.84 -1.87
N LEU A 90 1.34 8.08 -1.39
CA LEU A 90 0.20 8.65 -0.65
C LEU A 90 -1.04 8.71 -1.54
N TRP A 91 -0.90 9.21 -2.77
CA TRP A 91 -2.01 9.28 -3.71
C TRP A 91 -2.59 7.90 -4.04
N GLY A 92 -1.75 6.91 -4.27
CA GLY A 92 -2.20 5.53 -4.47
C GLY A 92 -2.96 4.98 -3.26
N TYR A 93 -2.52 5.29 -2.04
CA TYR A 93 -3.20 4.87 -0.81
C TYR A 93 -4.55 5.57 -0.64
N THR A 94 -4.58 6.88 -0.87
CA THR A 94 -5.80 7.68 -0.81
C THR A 94 -6.83 7.18 -1.81
N ASN A 95 -6.42 6.93 -3.07
CA ASN A 95 -7.30 6.40 -4.10
C ASN A 95 -7.89 5.03 -3.69
N VAL A 96 -7.03 4.09 -3.27
CA VAL A 96 -7.47 2.74 -2.88
C VAL A 96 -8.44 2.79 -1.69
N VAL A 97 -8.16 3.61 -0.68
CA VAL A 97 -9.07 3.79 0.46
C VAL A 97 -10.37 4.47 0.03
N ARG A 98 -10.30 5.53 -0.78
CA ARG A 98 -11.48 6.26 -1.26
C ARG A 98 -12.47 5.38 -2.00
N TYR A 99 -11.99 4.60 -2.96
CA TYR A 99 -12.86 3.77 -3.79
C TYR A 99 -13.20 2.43 -3.11
N GLY A 100 -12.26 1.85 -2.36
CA GLY A 100 -12.44 0.55 -1.72
C GLY A 100 -13.34 0.58 -0.48
N THR A 101 -13.28 1.63 0.34
CA THR A 101 -14.05 1.68 1.60
C THR A 101 -15.56 1.53 1.40
N LYS A 102 -16.10 1.94 0.25
CA LYS A 102 -17.51 1.80 -0.10
C LYS A 102 -17.97 0.33 -0.06
N TYR A 103 -17.12 -0.60 -0.47
CA TYR A 103 -17.40 -2.02 -0.58
C TYR A 103 -16.84 -2.85 0.59
N LEU A 104 -16.08 -2.24 1.48
CA LEU A 104 -15.60 -2.89 2.69
C LEU A 104 -16.77 -3.09 3.66
N LYS A 105 -16.94 -4.30 4.20
CA LYS A 105 -17.97 -4.59 5.21
C LYS A 105 -17.81 -3.72 6.45
N ASN A 106 -18.89 -3.52 7.21
CA ASN A 106 -18.88 -2.65 8.39
C ASN A 106 -17.89 -3.09 9.49
N ASN A 107 -17.66 -4.39 9.64
CA ASN A 107 -16.64 -4.94 10.54
C ASN A 107 -15.26 -5.08 9.88
N GLY A 108 -15.12 -4.62 8.65
CA GLY A 108 -13.92 -4.75 7.84
C GLY A 108 -12.74 -3.94 8.36
N ASN A 109 -11.56 -4.30 7.86
CA ASN A 109 -10.30 -3.71 8.28
C ASN A 109 -9.42 -3.31 7.09
N ILE A 110 -8.87 -2.11 7.16
CA ILE A 110 -7.86 -1.60 6.23
C ILE A 110 -6.50 -1.64 6.91
N VAL A 111 -5.50 -2.14 6.20
CA VAL A 111 -4.10 -2.11 6.63
C VAL A 111 -3.26 -1.39 5.59
N LEU A 112 -2.62 -0.30 5.98
CA LEU A 112 -1.68 0.46 5.15
C LEU A 112 -0.25 0.22 5.62
N VAL A 113 0.68 0.08 4.68
CA VAL A 113 2.10 -0.13 5.00
C VAL A 113 2.85 1.19 4.85
N SER A 114 3.23 1.81 5.97
CA SER A 114 4.13 2.97 6.03
C SER A 114 5.60 2.52 6.02
N GLY A 115 6.37 2.96 6.98
CA GLY A 115 7.76 2.59 7.22
C GLY A 115 8.35 3.33 8.42
N SER A 116 9.29 2.71 9.11
CA SER A 116 9.94 3.31 10.29
C SER A 116 10.56 4.70 10.05
N PRO A 117 11.03 5.08 8.84
CA PRO A 117 11.51 6.44 8.58
C PRO A 117 10.47 7.53 8.84
N ALA A 118 9.17 7.22 8.82
CA ALA A 118 8.12 8.16 9.21
C ALA A 118 8.29 8.72 10.63
N ARG A 119 8.92 7.94 11.52
CA ARG A 119 9.12 8.28 12.94
C ARG A 119 10.59 8.41 13.33
N LYS A 120 11.48 7.72 12.61
CA LYS A 120 12.92 7.72 12.85
C LYS A 120 13.67 7.87 11.54
N CYS A 121 13.71 9.10 11.04
CA CYS A 121 14.39 9.45 9.79
C CYS A 121 15.90 9.39 9.96
N ARG A 122 16.60 8.85 8.96
CA ARG A 122 18.05 8.93 8.81
C ARG A 122 18.41 9.94 7.72
N PRO A 123 19.63 10.50 7.72
CA PRO A 123 20.10 11.31 6.61
C PRO A 123 19.86 10.64 5.25
N GLY A 124 19.41 11.40 4.27
CA GLY A 124 19.09 10.90 2.93
C GLY A 124 17.70 10.25 2.77
N GLN A 125 16.90 10.17 3.83
CA GLN A 125 15.58 9.52 3.81
C GLN A 125 14.40 10.48 3.91
N ILE A 126 14.61 11.78 3.72
CA ILE A 126 13.57 12.80 3.95
C ILE A 126 12.30 12.55 3.13
N ALA A 127 12.39 12.17 1.85
CA ALA A 127 11.23 11.90 1.02
C ALA A 127 10.43 10.70 1.56
N ILE A 128 11.11 9.62 1.93
CA ILE A 128 10.46 8.41 2.50
C ILE A 128 9.82 8.74 3.84
N SER A 129 10.49 9.54 4.67
CA SER A 129 9.98 9.99 5.97
C SER A 129 8.73 10.85 5.81
N SER A 130 8.78 11.86 4.93
CA SER A 130 7.66 12.76 4.67
C SER A 130 6.43 12.01 4.16
N VAL A 131 6.61 11.12 3.19
CA VAL A 131 5.52 10.30 2.64
C VAL A 131 4.97 9.34 3.70
N GLY A 132 5.85 8.69 4.47
CA GLY A 132 5.43 7.80 5.56
C GLY A 132 4.61 8.52 6.62
N GLY A 133 5.06 9.71 7.05
CA GLY A 133 4.34 10.57 7.98
C GLY A 133 2.99 11.02 7.45
N ALA A 134 2.92 11.36 6.16
CA ALA A 134 1.67 11.72 5.48
C ALA A 134 0.67 10.55 5.42
N VAL A 135 1.14 9.32 5.14
CA VAL A 135 0.30 8.11 5.18
C VAL A 135 -0.23 7.85 6.60
N GLU A 136 0.60 8.04 7.63
CA GLU A 136 0.17 7.88 9.03
C GLU A 136 -0.86 8.94 9.44
N ALA A 137 -0.64 10.20 9.02
CA ALA A 137 -1.59 11.28 9.27
C ALA A 137 -2.93 11.05 8.55
N PHE A 138 -2.88 10.62 7.28
CA PHE A 138 -4.07 10.27 6.51
C PHE A 138 -4.89 9.17 7.21
N ALA A 139 -4.26 8.09 7.65
CA ALA A 139 -4.97 7.01 8.33
C ALA A 139 -5.64 7.47 9.64
N ARG A 140 -4.95 8.31 10.42
CA ARG A 140 -5.54 8.89 11.65
C ARG A 140 -6.72 9.81 11.34
N GLY A 141 -6.61 10.62 10.27
CA GLY A 141 -7.66 11.55 9.89
C GLY A 141 -8.92 10.88 9.37
N ILE A 142 -8.77 9.83 8.54
CA ILE A 142 -9.92 9.15 7.93
C ILE A 142 -10.60 8.16 8.89
N ALA A 143 -9.92 7.67 9.93
CA ALA A 143 -10.45 6.65 10.83
C ALA A 143 -11.84 6.99 11.42
N PRO A 144 -12.10 8.19 11.95
CA PRO A 144 -13.43 8.54 12.47
C PRO A 144 -14.49 8.66 11.36
N GLU A 145 -14.10 8.99 10.13
CA GLU A 145 -15.04 9.15 9.01
C GLU A 145 -15.56 7.82 8.47
N ILE A 146 -14.77 6.75 8.63
CA ILE A 146 -15.12 5.42 8.10
C ILE A 146 -15.61 4.45 9.18
N ALA A 147 -15.72 4.88 10.44
CA ALA A 147 -16.25 4.04 11.52
C ALA A 147 -17.63 3.49 11.14
N PRO A 148 -17.96 2.23 11.50
CA PRO A 148 -17.23 1.30 12.38
C PRO A 148 -16.11 0.49 11.69
N LYS A 149 -15.82 0.71 10.40
CA LYS A 149 -14.70 0.10 9.71
C LYS A 149 -13.39 0.59 10.35
N ARG A 150 -12.39 -0.26 10.38
CA ARG A 150 -11.11 0.05 11.03
C ARG A 150 -10.01 0.28 10.00
N ILE A 151 -9.11 1.21 10.30
CA ILE A 151 -7.90 1.42 9.51
C ILE A 151 -6.68 1.40 10.44
N ASN A 152 -5.65 0.67 10.05
CA ASN A 152 -4.43 0.48 10.80
C ASN A 152 -3.20 0.71 9.93
N ILE A 153 -2.09 1.06 10.57
CA ILE A 153 -0.79 1.24 9.93
C ILE A 153 0.19 0.21 10.44
N VAL A 154 0.92 -0.39 9.52
CA VAL A 154 2.13 -1.15 9.82
C VAL A 154 3.32 -0.34 9.33
N SER A 155 4.23 0.01 10.23
CA SER A 155 5.44 0.81 9.95
C SER A 155 6.69 -0.06 10.16
N PRO A 156 7.05 -0.93 9.21
CA PRO A 156 8.17 -1.85 9.35
C PRO A 156 9.51 -1.11 9.36
N GLY A 157 10.50 -1.72 9.98
CA GLY A 157 11.90 -1.36 9.85
C GLY A 157 12.48 -1.79 8.50
N ILE A 158 13.76 -2.16 8.50
CA ILE A 158 14.40 -2.75 7.32
C ILE A 158 13.87 -4.17 7.15
N ILE A 159 13.32 -4.46 5.98
CA ILE A 159 12.81 -5.77 5.60
C ILE A 159 13.59 -6.25 4.38
N ASP A 160 14.11 -7.47 4.43
CA ASP A 160 14.75 -8.09 3.29
C ASP A 160 13.72 -8.34 2.17
N THR A 161 13.85 -7.59 1.11
CA THR A 161 12.96 -7.64 -0.05
C THR A 161 13.76 -7.28 -1.31
N PRO A 162 13.28 -7.67 -2.50
CA PRO A 162 13.93 -7.25 -3.75
C PRO A 162 14.10 -5.74 -3.92
N MET A 163 13.34 -4.94 -3.16
CA MET A 163 13.41 -3.48 -3.20
C MET A 163 14.42 -2.91 -2.18
N SER A 164 14.80 -3.68 -1.17
CA SER A 164 15.73 -3.29 -0.12
C SER A 164 16.41 -4.57 0.41
N PRO A 165 17.30 -5.21 -0.38
CA PRO A 165 18.00 -6.39 0.07
C PRO A 165 18.90 -6.05 1.27
N LEU A 166 18.91 -6.92 2.25
CA LEU A 166 19.90 -6.89 3.33
C LEU A 166 21.26 -7.30 2.72
N GLN A 167 22.25 -6.45 2.91
CA GLN A 167 23.65 -6.76 2.59
C GLN A 167 24.31 -7.56 3.71
#